data_bfd2845cfa84751c2581feb9a314f51c
#
_entry.id   bfd2845cfa84751c2581feb9a314f51c
#
_cell.length_a   1.000
_cell.length_b   1.000
_cell.length_c   1.000
_cell.angle_alpha   90.00
_cell.angle_beta   90.00
_cell.angle_gamma   90.00
#
_symmetry.space_group_name_H-M   'P 1'
#
loop_
_entity.id
_entity.type
_entity.pdbx_description
1 polymer ?
#
loop_
_entity_poly.entity_id
_entity_poly.type
_entity_poly.pdbx_seq_one_letter_code
_entity_poly.pdbx_strand_id
1 'polypeptide(L)'
;EIPVFKKNVKRTKQFCKENNYHYKMWDLKDCEELVVEKYPEYICLWSEFRFDIQRCDFIRYLILHQYGGWYVDCDVYPTQNLDSLLGFDECFTTWSNDHKRKPYNAVMYSVAKNPLFIEIMKEVEKRVIEKQQIKQYDTWKGRLVFYTTGHHMLASIVPKSSIHELMLIYNEEKGIYISADNPYFYDENITSWWTDPQKKG
;
A
#
# COMPACT_ATOMS: atom_id res chain seq x y z
N GLU A 1 -17.10 5.66 9.75
CA GLU A 1 -16.72 5.42 8.35
C GLU A 1 -16.48 6.77 7.66
N ILE A 2 -15.29 6.96 7.04
CA ILE A 2 -14.90 8.23 6.43
C ILE A 2 -15.65 8.40 5.10
N PRO A 3 -16.42 9.50 4.89
CA PRO A 3 -17.28 9.66 3.70
C PRO A 3 -16.52 9.57 2.37
N VAL A 4 -15.29 10.04 2.33
CA VAL A 4 -14.43 10.01 1.13
C VAL A 4 -14.10 8.58 0.73
N PHE A 5 -13.82 7.69 1.67
CA PHE A 5 -13.55 6.28 1.37
C PHE A 5 -14.76 5.62 0.69
N LYS A 6 -15.97 5.87 1.19
CA LYS A 6 -17.21 5.37 0.53
C LYS A 6 -17.32 5.85 -0.92
N LYS A 7 -17.04 7.13 -1.13
CA LYS A 7 -17.11 7.74 -2.47
C LYS A 7 -16.11 7.08 -3.42
N ASN A 8 -14.86 6.92 -3.00
CA ASN A 8 -13.80 6.37 -3.85
C ASN A 8 -13.96 4.87 -4.08
N VAL A 9 -14.35 4.11 -3.06
CA VAL A 9 -14.72 2.70 -3.22
C VAL A 9 -15.85 2.53 -4.25
N LYS A 10 -16.87 3.40 -4.22
CA LYS A 10 -17.94 3.38 -5.23
C LYS A 10 -17.42 3.67 -6.63
N ARG A 11 -16.54 4.68 -6.78
CA ARG A 11 -15.89 5.03 -8.06
C ARG A 11 -15.07 3.86 -8.60
N THR A 12 -14.23 3.25 -7.76
CA THR A 12 -13.39 2.10 -8.13
C THR A 12 -14.24 0.90 -8.55
N LYS A 13 -15.32 0.59 -7.82
CA LYS A 13 -16.28 -0.46 -8.21
C LYS A 13 -16.91 -0.20 -9.57
N GLN A 14 -17.34 1.04 -9.82
CA GLN A 14 -17.94 1.42 -11.09
C GLN A 14 -16.94 1.32 -12.23
N PHE A 15 -15.73 1.82 -12.01
CA PHE A 15 -14.62 1.72 -12.96
C PHE A 15 -14.30 0.26 -13.32
N CYS A 16 -14.19 -0.63 -12.32
CA CYS A 16 -13.96 -2.05 -12.56
C CYS A 16 -15.07 -2.69 -13.39
N LYS A 17 -16.33 -2.35 -13.10
CA LYS A 17 -17.47 -2.84 -13.88
C LYS A 17 -17.43 -2.37 -15.35
N GLU A 18 -17.11 -1.10 -15.59
CA GLU A 18 -17.06 -0.50 -16.93
C GLU A 18 -15.90 -1.03 -17.77
N ASN A 19 -14.80 -1.43 -17.12
CA ASN A 19 -13.61 -1.96 -17.78
C ASN A 19 -13.50 -3.49 -17.69
N ASN A 20 -14.54 -4.18 -17.21
CA ASN A 20 -14.55 -5.63 -17.07
C ASN A 20 -13.46 -6.20 -16.14
N TYR A 21 -13.11 -5.46 -15.08
CA TYR A 21 -12.21 -5.92 -14.03
C TYR A 21 -12.97 -6.52 -12.86
N HIS A 22 -12.39 -7.55 -12.24
CA HIS A 22 -12.86 -8.04 -10.95
C HIS A 22 -12.46 -7.08 -9.84
N TYR A 23 -13.41 -6.80 -8.94
CA TYR A 23 -13.18 -5.98 -7.75
C TYR A 23 -13.42 -6.81 -6.48
N LYS A 24 -12.46 -6.79 -5.56
CA LYS A 24 -12.64 -7.31 -4.20
C LYS A 24 -12.29 -6.21 -3.19
N MET A 25 -13.20 -5.95 -2.26
CA MET A 25 -12.91 -5.20 -1.03
C MET A 25 -12.47 -6.20 0.03
N TRP A 26 -11.34 -5.95 0.65
CA TRP A 26 -10.81 -6.78 1.73
C TRP A 26 -11.21 -6.17 3.06
N ASP A 27 -11.96 -6.88 3.87
CA ASP A 27 -12.25 -6.50 5.25
C ASP A 27 -11.28 -7.20 6.22
N LEU A 28 -11.39 -6.90 7.52
CA LEU A 28 -10.50 -7.47 8.53
C LEU A 28 -10.57 -9.00 8.55
N LYS A 29 -11.77 -9.57 8.42
CA LYS A 29 -11.99 -11.03 8.41
C LYS A 29 -11.32 -11.67 7.20
N ASP A 30 -11.51 -11.13 6.00
CA ASP A 30 -10.82 -11.59 4.79
C ASP A 30 -9.29 -11.59 4.96
N CYS A 31 -8.76 -10.52 5.60
CA CYS A 31 -7.34 -10.37 5.83
C CYS A 31 -6.80 -11.42 6.81
N GLU A 32 -7.49 -11.63 7.92
CA GLU A 32 -7.12 -12.64 8.94
C GLU A 32 -7.20 -14.06 8.36
N GLU A 33 -8.25 -14.37 7.62
CA GLU A 33 -8.39 -15.66 6.92
C GLU A 33 -7.24 -15.89 5.94
N LEU A 34 -6.86 -14.86 5.15
CA LEU A 34 -5.71 -14.96 4.24
C LEU A 34 -4.41 -15.29 4.98
N VAL A 35 -4.14 -14.60 6.10
CA VAL A 35 -2.94 -14.87 6.91
C VAL A 35 -2.96 -16.31 7.45
N VAL A 36 -4.06 -16.71 8.08
CA VAL A 36 -4.16 -18.04 8.71
C VAL A 36 -4.07 -19.18 7.69
N GLU A 37 -4.76 -19.06 6.55
CA GLU A 37 -4.86 -20.14 5.58
C GLU A 37 -3.69 -20.24 4.60
N LYS A 38 -3.10 -19.10 4.20
CA LYS A 38 -2.10 -19.07 3.12
C LYS A 38 -0.70 -18.68 3.59
N TYR A 39 -0.59 -18.04 4.75
CA TYR A 39 0.67 -17.52 5.29
C TYR A 39 0.77 -17.76 6.80
N PRO A 40 0.56 -19.01 7.27
CA PRO A 40 0.57 -19.33 8.70
C PRO A 40 1.90 -18.98 9.39
N GLU A 41 3.01 -18.93 8.66
CA GLU A 41 4.31 -18.48 9.14
C GLU A 41 4.33 -17.03 9.63
N TYR A 42 3.41 -16.20 9.15
CA TYR A 42 3.32 -14.78 9.55
C TYR A 42 2.26 -14.50 10.63
N ILE A 43 1.60 -15.52 11.21
CA ILE A 43 0.60 -15.32 12.28
C ILE A 43 1.23 -14.59 13.49
N CYS A 44 2.43 -14.98 13.91
CA CYS A 44 3.13 -14.32 14.99
C CYS A 44 3.44 -12.87 14.65
N LEU A 45 4.01 -12.60 13.46
CA LEU A 45 4.28 -11.24 12.99
C LEU A 45 3.02 -10.39 12.93
N TRP A 46 1.90 -10.93 12.44
CA TRP A 46 0.61 -10.26 12.38
C TRP A 46 0.13 -9.81 13.76
N SER A 47 0.34 -10.61 14.78
CA SER A 47 0.00 -10.31 16.18
C SER A 47 0.92 -9.26 16.79
N GLU A 48 2.18 -9.22 16.39
CA GLU A 48 3.21 -8.32 16.89
C GLU A 48 3.12 -6.89 16.33
N PHE A 49 2.37 -6.66 15.26
CA PHE A 49 2.20 -5.31 14.74
C PHE A 49 1.55 -4.39 15.80
N ARG A 50 2.27 -3.33 16.16
CA ARG A 50 1.86 -2.36 17.17
C ARG A 50 0.68 -1.50 16.72
N PHE A 51 0.58 -1.22 15.42
CA PHE A 51 -0.45 -0.35 14.84
C PHE A 51 -1.21 -1.06 13.73
N ASP A 52 -2.52 -0.84 13.64
CA ASP A 52 -3.37 -1.41 12.58
C ASP A 52 -2.90 -1.00 11.18
N ILE A 53 -2.32 0.19 11.03
CA ILE A 53 -1.77 0.63 9.75
C ILE A 53 -0.61 -0.26 9.28
N GLN A 54 0.16 -0.87 10.19
CA GLN A 54 1.19 -1.84 9.81
C GLN A 54 0.55 -3.13 9.27
N ARG A 55 -0.60 -3.55 9.84
CA ARG A 55 -1.39 -4.66 9.29
C ARG A 55 -1.93 -4.32 7.91
N CYS A 56 -2.44 -3.09 7.73
CA CYS A 56 -2.89 -2.61 6.42
C CYS A 56 -1.77 -2.55 5.39
N ASP A 57 -0.56 -2.16 5.79
CA ASP A 57 0.61 -2.17 4.90
C ASP A 57 1.07 -3.59 4.57
N PHE A 58 1.08 -4.49 5.54
CA PHE A 58 1.57 -5.85 5.33
C PHE A 58 0.62 -6.69 4.50
N ILE A 59 -0.69 -6.59 4.76
CA ILE A 59 -1.67 -7.42 4.07
C ILE A 59 -1.69 -7.18 2.55
N ARG A 60 -1.43 -5.95 2.08
CA ARG A 60 -1.39 -5.65 0.65
C ARG A 60 -0.29 -6.42 -0.07
N TYR A 61 0.83 -6.70 0.59
CA TYR A 61 1.91 -7.52 0.03
C TYR A 61 1.50 -9.00 -0.06
N LEU A 62 0.81 -9.53 0.95
CA LEU A 62 0.27 -10.90 0.94
C LEU A 62 -0.78 -11.08 -0.17
N ILE A 63 -1.70 -10.12 -0.30
CA ILE A 63 -2.74 -10.11 -1.34
C ILE A 63 -2.11 -10.15 -2.73
N LEU A 64 -1.17 -9.25 -3.01
CA LEU A 64 -0.49 -9.17 -4.30
C LEU A 64 0.33 -10.42 -4.60
N HIS A 65 1.05 -10.95 -3.62
CA HIS A 65 1.75 -12.22 -3.79
C HIS A 65 0.79 -13.38 -4.07
N GLN A 66 -0.33 -13.48 -3.35
CA GLN A 66 -1.24 -14.62 -3.49
C GLN A 66 -2.04 -14.58 -4.78
N TYR A 67 -2.59 -13.43 -5.13
CA TYR A 67 -3.59 -13.30 -6.18
C TYR A 67 -3.13 -12.49 -7.39
N GLY A 68 -2.10 -11.67 -7.23
CA GLY A 68 -1.73 -10.68 -8.23
C GLY A 68 -2.76 -9.57 -8.38
N GLY A 69 -2.66 -8.83 -9.49
CA GLY A 69 -3.56 -7.74 -9.83
C GLY A 69 -3.14 -6.40 -9.23
N TRP A 70 -4.06 -5.45 -9.23
CA TRP A 70 -3.88 -4.12 -8.68
C TRP A 70 -4.37 -4.04 -7.24
N TYR A 71 -3.51 -3.56 -6.33
CA TYR A 71 -3.90 -3.07 -5.01
C TYR A 71 -4.06 -1.55 -5.07
N VAL A 72 -5.15 -1.04 -4.49
CA VAL A 72 -5.47 0.40 -4.46
C VAL A 72 -6.02 0.75 -3.08
N ASP A 73 -5.45 1.76 -2.42
CA ASP A 73 -5.95 2.28 -1.15
C ASP A 73 -7.34 2.92 -1.29
N CYS A 74 -8.12 2.98 -0.21
CA CYS A 74 -9.50 3.46 -0.22
C CYS A 74 -9.66 4.98 -0.48
N ASP A 75 -8.59 5.76 -0.39
CA ASP A 75 -8.54 7.18 -0.76
C ASP A 75 -8.04 7.41 -2.19
N VAL A 76 -7.78 6.33 -2.92
CA VAL A 76 -7.34 6.34 -4.31
C VAL A 76 -8.42 5.76 -5.22
N TYR A 77 -8.50 6.25 -6.45
CA TYR A 77 -9.34 5.64 -7.49
C TYR A 77 -8.68 5.73 -8.87
N PRO A 78 -8.90 4.72 -9.75
CA PRO A 78 -8.38 4.73 -11.11
C PRO A 78 -9.15 5.74 -11.98
N THR A 79 -8.45 6.34 -12.94
CA THR A 79 -8.98 7.38 -13.84
C THR A 79 -9.04 6.97 -15.29
N GLN A 80 -8.27 5.94 -15.69
CA GLN A 80 -8.24 5.43 -17.05
C GLN A 80 -7.95 3.92 -17.08
N ASN A 81 -8.22 3.26 -18.21
CA ASN A 81 -8.02 1.82 -18.38
C ASN A 81 -6.57 1.41 -18.08
N LEU A 82 -6.39 0.31 -17.36
CA LEU A 82 -5.10 -0.17 -16.84
C LEU A 82 -4.43 -1.23 -17.73
N ASP A 83 -5.08 -1.66 -18.82
CA ASP A 83 -4.59 -2.76 -19.66
C ASP A 83 -3.24 -2.46 -20.29
N SER A 84 -2.95 -1.21 -20.60
CA SER A 84 -1.64 -0.78 -21.11
C SER A 84 -0.48 -0.95 -20.14
N LEU A 85 -0.79 -1.19 -18.85
CA LEU A 85 0.17 -1.40 -17.76
C LEU A 85 0.39 -2.89 -17.44
N LEU A 86 -0.31 -3.82 -18.12
CA LEU A 86 -0.24 -5.25 -17.84
C LEU A 86 1.03 -5.94 -18.40
N GLY A 87 1.97 -5.19 -18.97
CA GLY A 87 3.24 -5.73 -19.49
C GLY A 87 4.35 -5.87 -18.45
N PHE A 88 4.08 -5.54 -17.19
CA PHE A 88 5.05 -5.60 -16.10
C PHE A 88 4.80 -6.81 -15.20
N ASP A 89 5.86 -7.39 -14.62
CA ASP A 89 5.75 -8.41 -13.57
C ASP A 89 5.32 -7.78 -12.25
N GLU A 90 5.80 -6.54 -11.98
CA GLU A 90 5.36 -5.69 -10.89
C GLU A 90 5.43 -4.20 -11.29
N CYS A 91 4.62 -3.39 -10.61
CA CYS A 91 4.60 -1.95 -10.77
C CYS A 91 4.31 -1.28 -9.42
N PHE A 92 5.15 -0.33 -9.05
CA PHE A 92 4.94 0.54 -7.89
C PHE A 92 4.79 1.97 -8.37
N THR A 93 3.82 2.68 -7.83
CA THR A 93 3.71 4.12 -8.09
C THR A 93 4.78 4.89 -7.34
N THR A 94 5.05 6.12 -7.73
CA THR A 94 5.98 6.99 -7.00
C THR A 94 5.24 8.01 -6.15
N TRP A 95 5.81 8.32 -5.01
CA TRP A 95 5.35 9.40 -4.12
C TRP A 95 5.93 10.77 -4.50
N SER A 96 7.03 10.84 -5.24
CA SER A 96 7.90 12.04 -5.27
C SER A 96 8.10 12.60 -6.67
N ASN A 97 7.96 13.93 -6.81
CA ASN A 97 8.36 14.70 -8.01
C ASN A 97 9.87 14.90 -8.12
N ASP A 98 10.65 14.58 -7.07
CA ASP A 98 12.08 14.60 -7.18
C ASP A 98 12.52 13.36 -7.96
N HIS A 99 13.49 13.51 -8.85
CA HIS A 99 14.03 12.45 -9.71
C HIS A 99 14.56 11.20 -8.96
N LYS A 100 14.25 11.07 -7.67
CA LYS A 100 14.67 9.97 -6.80
C LYS A 100 13.76 8.75 -6.85
N ARG A 101 12.66 8.80 -7.60
CA ARG A 101 11.70 7.69 -7.75
C ARG A 101 11.64 6.79 -6.52
N LYS A 102 10.81 7.17 -5.54
CA LYS A 102 10.58 6.35 -4.34
C LYS A 102 9.29 5.57 -4.50
N PRO A 103 9.29 4.26 -4.26
CA PRO A 103 8.06 3.48 -4.35
C PRO A 103 7.06 3.95 -3.31
N TYR A 104 5.79 3.98 -3.70
CA TYR A 104 4.67 4.31 -2.85
C TYR A 104 3.70 3.14 -2.80
N ASN A 105 3.23 2.78 -1.61
CA ASN A 105 2.47 1.55 -1.42
C ASN A 105 0.95 1.73 -1.45
N ALA A 106 0.45 2.91 -1.81
CA ALA A 106 -0.99 3.16 -1.96
C ALA A 106 -1.57 2.52 -3.23
N VAL A 107 -0.74 2.38 -4.28
CA VAL A 107 -1.09 1.68 -5.52
C VAL A 107 0.07 0.84 -5.98
N MET A 108 -0.19 -0.45 -6.15
CA MET A 108 0.82 -1.42 -6.62
C MET A 108 0.15 -2.46 -7.53
N TYR A 109 0.92 -2.99 -8.47
CA TYR A 109 0.54 -4.13 -9.29
C TYR A 109 1.56 -5.25 -9.15
N SER A 110 1.10 -6.48 -9.26
CA SER A 110 1.97 -7.65 -9.39
C SER A 110 1.29 -8.78 -10.14
N VAL A 111 2.08 -9.59 -10.83
CA VAL A 111 1.65 -10.95 -11.18
C VAL A 111 1.60 -11.81 -9.91
N ALA A 112 0.69 -12.80 -9.89
CA ALA A 112 0.60 -13.71 -8.75
C ALA A 112 1.91 -14.48 -8.55
N LYS A 113 2.28 -14.70 -7.27
CA LYS A 113 3.49 -15.44 -6.87
C LYS A 113 4.81 -14.79 -7.27
N ASN A 114 4.82 -13.48 -7.52
CA ASN A 114 6.04 -12.75 -7.79
C ASN A 114 7.01 -12.85 -6.59
N PRO A 115 8.26 -13.30 -6.80
CA PRO A 115 9.23 -13.53 -5.73
C PRO A 115 9.66 -12.25 -4.99
N LEU A 116 9.57 -11.07 -5.64
CA LEU A 116 9.86 -9.79 -5.00
C LEU A 116 9.00 -9.58 -3.74
N PHE A 117 7.73 -10.00 -3.76
CA PHE A 117 6.85 -9.85 -2.59
C PHE A 117 7.25 -10.76 -1.43
N ILE A 118 7.89 -11.91 -1.70
CA ILE A 118 8.49 -12.75 -0.63
C ILE A 118 9.64 -11.99 0.05
N GLU A 119 10.49 -11.31 -0.73
CA GLU A 119 11.58 -10.50 -0.20
C GLU A 119 11.05 -9.33 0.62
N ILE A 120 10.01 -8.65 0.15
CA ILE A 120 9.33 -7.58 0.87
C ILE A 120 8.79 -8.09 2.23
N MET A 121 8.09 -9.21 2.25
CA MET A 121 7.53 -9.79 3.48
C MET A 121 8.63 -10.14 4.50
N LYS A 122 9.72 -10.75 4.05
CA LYS A 122 10.88 -11.08 4.90
C LYS A 122 11.56 -9.83 5.46
N GLU A 123 11.67 -8.77 4.67
CA GLU A 123 12.27 -7.51 5.15
C GLU A 123 11.35 -6.81 6.16
N VAL A 124 10.01 -6.86 5.98
CA VAL A 124 9.06 -6.39 6.99
C VAL A 124 9.28 -7.13 8.31
N GLU A 125 9.29 -8.46 8.27
CA GLU A 125 9.50 -9.29 9.47
C GLU A 125 10.81 -8.94 10.17
N LYS A 126 11.92 -8.89 9.43
CA LYS A 126 13.24 -8.50 9.96
C LYS A 126 13.18 -7.14 10.64
N ARG A 127 12.61 -6.12 10.00
CA ARG A 127 12.54 -4.76 10.55
C ARG A 127 11.65 -4.64 11.77
N VAL A 128 10.56 -5.36 11.82
CA VAL A 128 9.67 -5.38 13.00
C VAL A 128 10.42 -5.99 14.18
N ILE A 129 11.08 -7.13 14.00
CA ILE A 129 11.89 -7.78 15.06
C ILE A 129 13.03 -6.88 15.53
N GLU A 130 13.79 -6.29 14.61
CA GLU A 130 14.89 -5.37 14.94
C GLU A 130 14.41 -4.16 15.75
N LYS A 131 13.22 -3.62 15.43
CA LYS A 131 12.68 -2.43 16.10
C LYS A 131 12.08 -2.70 17.45
N GLN A 132 11.56 -3.88 17.70
CA GLN A 132 11.13 -4.29 19.05
C GLN A 132 12.30 -4.25 20.05
N GLN A 133 13.54 -4.45 19.57
CA GLN A 133 14.75 -4.40 20.39
C GLN A 133 15.26 -2.97 20.66
N ILE A 134 14.81 -1.97 19.90
CA ILE A 134 15.31 -0.59 19.97
C ILE A 134 14.23 0.32 20.57
N LYS A 135 14.27 0.56 21.89
CA LYS A 135 13.38 1.48 22.63
C LYS A 135 13.37 2.93 22.09
N GLN A 136 14.31 3.30 21.25
CA GLN A 136 14.54 4.66 20.78
C GLN A 136 13.54 5.16 19.70
N TYR A 137 12.72 4.26 19.13
CA TYR A 137 11.72 4.60 18.10
C TYR A 137 10.30 4.88 18.65
N ASP A 138 10.18 5.04 19.95
CA ASP A 138 8.89 5.21 20.63
C ASP A 138 8.24 6.59 20.42
N THR A 139 8.93 7.54 19.79
CA THR A 139 8.52 8.95 19.82
C THR A 139 7.68 9.38 18.61
N TRP A 140 7.65 8.64 17.50
CA TRP A 140 6.85 9.02 16.34
C TRP A 140 6.36 7.82 15.51
N LYS A 141 5.06 7.56 15.61
CA LYS A 141 4.33 6.47 14.95
C LYS A 141 4.60 6.39 13.43
N GLY A 142 4.55 7.53 12.72
CA GLY A 142 4.76 7.57 11.27
C GLY A 142 6.14 7.06 10.85
N ARG A 143 7.19 7.42 11.60
CA ARG A 143 8.55 6.95 11.29
C ARG A 143 8.68 5.44 11.45
N LEU A 144 8.07 4.86 12.50
CA LEU A 144 8.07 3.42 12.70
C LEU A 144 7.36 2.70 11.56
N VAL A 145 6.15 3.15 11.20
CA VAL A 145 5.34 2.57 10.12
C VAL A 145 6.10 2.65 8.79
N PHE A 146 6.57 3.83 8.39
CA PHE A 146 7.28 4.01 7.12
C PHE A 146 8.53 3.15 7.01
N TYR A 147 9.26 2.98 8.13
CA TYR A 147 10.48 2.20 8.16
C TYR A 147 10.22 0.68 8.16
N THR A 148 9.19 0.21 8.87
CA THR A 148 8.94 -1.23 9.03
C THR A 148 8.09 -1.82 7.93
N THR A 149 7.01 -1.14 7.51
CA THR A 149 6.02 -1.69 6.58
C THR A 149 5.75 -0.81 5.36
N GLY A 150 6.06 0.48 5.44
CA GLY A 150 5.69 1.48 4.44
C GLY A 150 6.79 1.73 3.39
N HIS A 151 6.66 2.87 2.73
CA HIS A 151 7.44 3.24 1.55
C HIS A 151 8.95 3.37 1.78
N HIS A 152 9.42 3.67 3.01
CA HIS A 152 10.87 3.68 3.31
C HIS A 152 11.46 2.27 3.29
N MET A 153 10.69 1.27 3.72
CA MET A 153 11.09 -0.13 3.61
C MET A 153 11.14 -0.54 2.14
N LEU A 154 10.09 -0.25 1.37
CA LEU A 154 10.05 -0.56 -0.06
C LEU A 154 11.21 0.06 -0.84
N ALA A 155 11.61 1.29 -0.52
CA ALA A 155 12.71 1.98 -1.18
C ALA A 155 14.07 1.27 -1.05
N SER A 156 14.23 0.33 -0.13
CA SER A 156 15.45 -0.46 0.04
C SER A 156 15.45 -1.77 -0.76
N ILE A 157 14.29 -2.19 -1.29
CA ILE A 157 14.13 -3.50 -1.96
C ILE A 157 13.68 -3.33 -3.40
N VAL A 158 12.67 -2.47 -3.63
CA VAL A 158 12.02 -2.33 -4.94
C VAL A 158 13.01 -1.79 -5.98
N PRO A 159 13.23 -2.50 -7.10
CA PRO A 159 14.05 -2.02 -8.19
C PRO A 159 13.50 -0.70 -8.77
N LYS A 160 14.39 0.23 -9.13
CA LYS A 160 13.95 1.51 -9.72
C LYS A 160 13.22 1.34 -11.05
N SER A 161 13.51 0.28 -11.79
CA SER A 161 12.82 -0.09 -13.03
C SER A 161 11.35 -0.42 -12.83
N SER A 162 10.96 -0.86 -11.63
CA SER A 162 9.58 -1.22 -11.26
C SER A 162 8.80 -0.03 -10.71
N ILE A 163 9.37 1.19 -10.67
CA ILE A 163 8.73 2.39 -10.11
C ILE A 163 8.29 3.30 -11.27
N HIS A 164 6.98 3.61 -11.32
CA HIS A 164 6.35 4.35 -12.40
C HIS A 164 5.59 5.58 -11.89
N GLU A 165 5.60 6.65 -12.69
CA GLU A 165 4.88 7.90 -12.40
C GLU A 165 3.44 7.79 -12.92
N LEU A 166 2.55 7.17 -12.13
CA LEU A 166 1.18 6.85 -12.55
C LEU A 166 0.11 7.63 -11.75
N MET A 167 0.51 8.44 -10.76
CA MET A 167 -0.43 9.05 -9.83
C MET A 167 -0.48 10.56 -9.94
N LEU A 168 -1.68 11.10 -9.79
CA LEU A 168 -1.93 12.45 -9.36
C LEU A 168 -2.28 12.42 -7.87
N ILE A 169 -1.44 13.02 -7.03
CA ILE A 169 -1.70 13.21 -5.61
C ILE A 169 -2.12 14.66 -5.40
N TYR A 170 -3.31 14.86 -4.84
CA TYR A 170 -3.84 16.19 -4.57
C TYR A 170 -4.36 16.29 -3.14
N ASN A 171 -3.81 17.22 -2.38
CA ASN A 171 -4.29 17.56 -1.05
C ASN A 171 -4.19 19.08 -0.84
N GLU A 172 -5.32 19.77 -0.97
CA GLU A 172 -5.41 21.22 -0.80
C GLU A 172 -4.98 21.70 0.59
N GLU A 173 -5.41 20.98 1.64
CA GLU A 173 -5.11 21.37 3.03
C GLU A 173 -3.63 21.32 3.35
N LYS A 174 -2.89 20.43 2.67
CA LYS A 174 -1.44 20.25 2.87
C LYS A 174 -0.58 20.94 1.83
N GLY A 175 -1.19 21.52 0.79
CA GLY A 175 -0.47 22.13 -0.33
C GLY A 175 0.38 21.13 -1.12
N ILE A 176 0.00 19.85 -1.11
CA ILE A 176 0.72 18.78 -1.82
C ILE A 176 0.09 18.61 -3.18
N TYR A 177 0.90 18.76 -4.22
CA TYR A 177 0.54 18.47 -5.60
C TYR A 177 1.68 17.69 -6.26
N ILE A 178 1.41 16.44 -6.65
CA ILE A 178 2.32 15.58 -7.42
C ILE A 178 1.55 15.07 -8.62
N SER A 179 2.00 15.40 -9.83
CA SER A 179 1.32 15.04 -11.06
C SER A 179 2.22 14.22 -11.96
N ALA A 180 1.72 13.08 -12.41
CA ALA A 180 2.17 12.44 -13.64
C ALA A 180 1.55 13.21 -14.84
N ASP A 181 2.21 13.20 -16.00
CA ASP A 181 1.70 13.85 -17.23
C ASP A 181 0.37 13.24 -17.70
N ASN A 182 0.16 11.96 -17.43
CA ASN A 182 -1.07 11.24 -17.75
C ASN A 182 -1.42 10.26 -16.61
N PRO A 183 -2.03 10.73 -15.50
CA PRO A 183 -2.22 9.91 -14.31
C PRO A 183 -3.26 8.81 -14.54
N TYR A 184 -2.90 7.59 -14.18
CA TYR A 184 -3.80 6.44 -14.13
C TYR A 184 -4.62 6.39 -12.84
N PHE A 185 -4.14 7.04 -11.79
CA PHE A 185 -4.77 7.05 -10.47
C PHE A 185 -4.81 8.46 -9.90
N TYR A 186 -5.87 8.75 -9.17
CA TYR A 186 -6.03 9.96 -8.38
C TYR A 186 -6.04 9.59 -6.89
N ASP A 187 -5.18 10.21 -6.09
CA ASP A 187 -5.04 10.03 -4.65
C ASP A 187 -5.46 11.30 -3.90
N GLU A 188 -6.49 11.21 -3.06
CA GLU A 188 -6.93 12.29 -2.20
C GLU A 188 -6.04 12.46 -0.96
N ASN A 189 -5.06 11.58 -0.76
CA ASN A 189 -4.02 11.59 0.28
C ASN A 189 -4.57 11.85 1.69
N ILE A 190 -5.57 11.05 2.09
CA ILE A 190 -6.21 11.16 3.40
C ILE A 190 -5.42 10.39 4.43
N THR A 191 -4.58 11.09 5.17
CA THR A 191 -3.75 10.49 6.22
C THR A 191 -4.52 10.37 7.55
N SER A 192 -5.71 9.77 7.54
CA SER A 192 -6.62 9.65 8.69
C SER A 192 -5.99 8.97 9.90
N TRP A 193 -5.08 8.01 9.68
CA TRP A 193 -4.40 7.28 10.74
C TRP A 193 -3.37 8.11 11.54
N TRP A 194 -3.00 9.32 11.06
CA TRP A 194 -2.09 10.23 11.77
C TRP A 194 -2.81 11.06 12.83
N THR A 195 -4.08 11.34 12.60
CA THR A 195 -4.87 12.29 13.40
C THR A 195 -5.73 11.62 14.47
N ASP A 196 -5.84 10.29 14.49
CA ASP A 196 -6.62 9.57 15.48
C ASP A 196 -5.96 9.63 16.86
N PRO A 197 -6.54 10.36 17.86
CA PRO A 197 -5.96 10.51 19.18
C PRO A 197 -5.89 9.19 19.96
N GLN A 198 -6.79 8.24 19.68
CA GLN A 198 -6.82 6.92 20.35
C GLN A 198 -5.70 6.01 19.86
N LYS A 199 -5.05 6.37 18.75
CA LYS A 199 -3.92 5.65 18.16
C LYS A 199 -2.57 6.29 18.49
N LYS A 200 -2.56 7.28 19.41
CA LYS A 200 -1.36 7.77 20.08
C LYS A 200 -1.05 6.83 21.24
N GLY A 201 -0.56 5.64 20.91
CA GLY A 201 -0.08 4.70 21.91
C GLY A 201 1.38 4.94 22.22
#